data_5e6b6207c31fbf946a06461120572dd2
#
_entry.id   5e6b6207c31fbf946a06461120572dd2
#
_cell.length_a   1.000
_cell.length_b   1.000
_cell.length_c   1.000
_cell.angle_alpha   90.00
_cell.angle_beta   90.00
_cell.angle_gamma   90.00
#
_symmetry.space_group_name_H-M   'P 1'
#
loop_
_entity.id
_entity.type
_entity.pdbx_description
1 polymer ?
#
loop_
_entity_poly.entity_id
_entity_poly.type
_entity_poly.pdbx_seq_one_letter_code
_entity_poly.pdbx_strand_id
1 'polypeptide(L)'
;MARKGSICSRLFKMDKMRKIIFALFVYFALFTGASCIKDTGCQDKTIQSEQAAIAAYAAANGITGTTHSSGVYYQIMNPGSGPTPTVNSQVSVKYTGKRIDGTIFDSQTTTPVTFTVGGTIPGFQIGLQLIQKGGVIKMIIPSSLAYGCSGQGTIAGNTILFFEVELVDVL
;
A
#
# COMPACT_ATOMS: atom_id res chain seq x y z
N MET A 1 -36.28 66.55 -46.89
CA MET A 1 -36.91 65.23 -46.53
C MET A 1 -35.86 64.29 -46.05
N ALA A 2 -35.81 64.06 -44.77
CA ALA A 2 -34.74 63.30 -44.11
C ALA A 2 -35.16 61.84 -43.89
N ARG A 3 -34.30 60.89 -44.31
CA ARG A 3 -34.47 59.44 -44.01
C ARG A 3 -33.99 59.18 -42.54
N LYS A 4 -34.95 59.09 -41.63
CA LYS A 4 -34.76 58.46 -40.35
C LYS A 4 -35.22 57.01 -40.44
N GLY A 5 -34.31 56.07 -40.45
CA GLY A 5 -34.69 54.67 -40.41
C GLY A 5 -33.49 53.78 -40.68
N SER A 6 -32.69 53.39 -39.70
CA SER A 6 -31.87 52.12 -39.76
C SER A 6 -30.93 51.89 -38.62
N ILE A 7 -31.04 52.55 -37.46
CA ILE A 7 -30.14 52.32 -36.36
C ILE A 7 -30.74 51.34 -35.30
N CYS A 8 -32.08 51.35 -35.17
CA CYS A 8 -32.75 50.52 -34.14
C CYS A 8 -32.81 49.03 -34.52
N SER A 9 -32.78 48.65 -35.83
CA SER A 9 -32.82 47.22 -36.20
C SER A 9 -31.49 46.47 -36.08
N ARG A 10 -30.37 47.21 -36.08
CA ARG A 10 -29.05 46.56 -35.87
C ARG A 10 -28.73 46.27 -34.40
N LEU A 11 -29.17 47.12 -33.50
CA LEU A 11 -28.97 46.90 -32.06
C LEU A 11 -29.76 45.69 -31.51
N PHE A 12 -30.98 45.47 -32.02
CA PHE A 12 -31.83 44.36 -31.63
C PHE A 12 -31.28 42.99 -32.11
N LYS A 13 -30.60 42.99 -33.25
CA LYS A 13 -29.98 41.76 -33.82
C LYS A 13 -28.70 41.36 -33.11
N MET A 14 -27.95 42.32 -32.58
CA MET A 14 -26.74 42.07 -31.82
C MET A 14 -27.02 41.48 -30.41
N ASP A 15 -28.13 41.89 -29.79
CA ASP A 15 -28.51 41.42 -28.46
C ASP A 15 -29.00 39.96 -28.48
N LYS A 16 -29.73 39.55 -29.52
CA LYS A 16 -30.08 38.14 -29.75
C LYS A 16 -28.88 37.26 -30.00
N MET A 17 -27.91 37.73 -30.77
CA MET A 17 -26.69 36.97 -31.08
C MET A 17 -25.78 36.80 -29.83
N ARG A 18 -25.68 37.84 -28.99
CA ARG A 18 -24.96 37.74 -27.69
C ARG A 18 -25.62 36.75 -26.77
N LYS A 19 -26.95 36.70 -26.68
CA LYS A 19 -27.69 35.73 -25.86
C LYS A 19 -27.53 34.29 -26.34
N ILE A 20 -27.46 34.06 -27.65
CA ILE A 20 -27.22 32.74 -28.25
C ILE A 20 -25.78 32.28 -28.00
N ILE A 21 -24.80 33.18 -28.14
CA ILE A 21 -23.38 32.85 -27.86
C ILE A 21 -23.17 32.55 -26.35
N PHE A 22 -23.85 33.33 -25.48
CA PHE A 22 -23.79 33.06 -24.01
C PHE A 22 -24.46 31.74 -23.67
N ALA A 23 -25.59 31.39 -24.28
CA ALA A 23 -26.28 30.11 -24.07
C ALA A 23 -25.44 28.93 -24.55
N LEU A 24 -24.76 29.07 -25.70
CA LEU A 24 -23.83 28.04 -26.21
C LEU A 24 -22.58 27.88 -25.34
N PHE A 25 -22.07 28.98 -24.76
CA PHE A 25 -20.91 28.92 -23.85
C PHE A 25 -21.30 28.26 -22.54
N VAL A 26 -22.49 28.53 -21.98
CA VAL A 26 -22.99 27.87 -20.75
C VAL A 26 -23.29 26.40 -21.01
N TYR A 27 -23.83 26.05 -22.20
CA TYR A 27 -24.08 24.66 -22.57
C TYR A 27 -22.78 23.88 -22.78
N PHE A 28 -21.74 24.51 -23.34
CA PHE A 28 -20.41 23.89 -23.49
C PHE A 28 -19.69 23.72 -22.14
N ALA A 29 -19.87 24.65 -21.20
CA ALA A 29 -19.30 24.58 -19.86
C ALA A 29 -19.93 23.46 -18.99
N LEU A 30 -21.19 23.08 -19.28
CA LEU A 30 -21.86 21.97 -18.58
C LEU A 30 -21.47 20.59 -19.12
N PHE A 31 -20.81 20.52 -20.30
CA PHE A 31 -20.34 19.26 -20.89
C PHE A 31 -18.86 18.94 -20.63
N THR A 32 -18.12 19.81 -19.98
CA THR A 32 -16.81 19.44 -19.44
C THR A 32 -17.02 18.61 -18.17
N GLY A 33 -17.72 17.51 -18.30
CA GLY A 33 -17.70 16.45 -17.31
C GLY A 33 -16.24 16.06 -17.10
N ALA A 34 -15.72 16.34 -15.91
CA ALA A 34 -14.44 15.81 -15.48
C ALA A 34 -14.55 14.29 -15.61
N SER A 35 -14.05 13.76 -16.73
CA SER A 35 -13.77 12.34 -16.88
C SER A 35 -12.67 12.05 -15.86
N CYS A 36 -13.07 11.67 -14.64
CA CYS A 36 -12.17 10.94 -13.75
C CYS A 36 -11.78 9.67 -14.52
N ILE A 37 -10.65 9.72 -15.19
CA ILE A 37 -9.95 8.51 -15.62
C ILE A 37 -9.69 7.76 -14.33
N LYS A 38 -10.55 6.80 -14.01
CA LYS A 38 -10.26 5.81 -13.01
C LYS A 38 -9.05 5.07 -13.53
N ASP A 39 -7.89 5.40 -12.98
CA ASP A 39 -6.68 4.65 -13.23
C ASP A 39 -6.97 3.22 -12.73
N THR A 40 -7.30 2.32 -13.67
CA THR A 40 -7.57 0.90 -13.41
C THR A 40 -6.27 0.12 -13.26
N GLY A 41 -5.14 0.82 -13.14
CA GLY A 41 -3.85 0.25 -12.82
C GLY A 41 -3.84 -0.36 -11.42
N CYS A 42 -2.86 -1.23 -11.20
CA CYS A 42 -2.61 -1.82 -9.90
C CYS A 42 -2.29 -0.71 -8.89
N GLN A 43 -3.10 -0.57 -7.84
CA GLN A 43 -2.93 0.45 -6.80
C GLN A 43 -2.64 -0.20 -5.46
N ASP A 44 -1.52 0.17 -4.86
CA ASP A 44 -1.18 -0.26 -3.51
C ASP A 44 -2.13 0.36 -2.48
N LYS A 45 -2.54 -0.44 -1.50
CA LYS A 45 -3.19 0.09 -0.31
C LYS A 45 -2.21 0.90 0.51
N THR A 46 -2.68 2.00 1.08
CA THR A 46 -1.87 2.76 2.03
C THR A 46 -1.78 2.00 3.35
N ILE A 47 -0.64 2.14 4.03
CA ILE A 47 -0.43 1.55 5.37
C ILE A 47 -1.57 1.94 6.32
N GLN A 48 -2.00 3.21 6.27
CA GLN A 48 -3.09 3.72 7.10
C GLN A 48 -4.42 2.98 6.88
N SER A 49 -4.72 2.60 5.63
CA SER A 49 -5.97 1.87 5.30
C SER A 49 -5.99 0.44 5.82
N GLU A 50 -4.83 -0.15 6.11
CA GLU A 50 -4.70 -1.53 6.58
C GLU A 50 -4.52 -1.64 8.10
N GLN A 51 -4.29 -0.53 8.82
CA GLN A 51 -4.02 -0.54 10.26
C GLN A 51 -5.15 -1.19 11.09
N ALA A 52 -6.40 -0.93 10.76
CA ALA A 52 -7.52 -1.53 11.47
C ALA A 52 -7.55 -3.06 11.33
N ALA A 53 -7.25 -3.58 10.15
CA ALA A 53 -7.18 -5.02 9.88
C ALA A 53 -5.97 -5.66 10.59
N ILE A 54 -4.82 -4.98 10.61
CA ILE A 54 -3.60 -5.40 11.33
C ILE A 54 -3.88 -5.49 12.83
N ALA A 55 -4.49 -4.46 13.41
CA ALA A 55 -4.82 -4.43 14.84
C ALA A 55 -5.84 -5.52 15.20
N ALA A 56 -6.86 -5.73 14.38
CA ALA A 56 -7.86 -6.79 14.59
C ALA A 56 -7.23 -8.18 14.54
N TYR A 57 -6.33 -8.43 13.57
CA TYR A 57 -5.60 -9.71 13.48
C TYR A 57 -4.68 -9.91 14.69
N ALA A 58 -3.94 -8.88 15.11
CA ALA A 58 -3.08 -8.96 16.29
C ALA A 58 -3.88 -9.32 17.55
N ALA A 59 -5.01 -8.64 17.79
CA ALA A 59 -5.89 -8.90 18.92
C ALA A 59 -6.46 -10.33 18.88
N ALA A 60 -6.96 -10.78 17.74
CA ALA A 60 -7.55 -12.12 17.57
C ALA A 60 -6.52 -13.25 17.79
N ASN A 61 -5.23 -12.99 17.56
CA ASN A 61 -4.15 -13.97 17.70
C ASN A 61 -3.28 -13.76 18.95
N GLY A 62 -3.70 -12.88 19.88
CA GLY A 62 -2.96 -12.62 21.12
C GLY A 62 -1.56 -12.04 20.91
N ILE A 63 -1.34 -11.30 19.81
CA ILE A 63 -0.07 -10.67 19.50
C ILE A 63 -0.05 -9.29 20.16
N THR A 64 0.78 -9.14 21.21
CA THR A 64 0.95 -7.90 21.97
C THR A 64 2.25 -7.22 21.55
N GLY A 65 2.18 -6.37 20.55
CA GLY A 65 3.35 -5.73 19.95
C GLY A 65 3.20 -4.23 19.83
N THR A 66 4.04 -3.64 19.00
CA THR A 66 4.04 -2.22 18.65
C THR A 66 4.19 -2.03 17.16
N THR A 67 3.87 -0.83 16.66
CA THR A 67 4.03 -0.47 15.26
C THR A 67 5.37 0.23 15.05
N HIS A 68 6.19 -0.30 14.15
CA HIS A 68 7.38 0.37 13.66
C HIS A 68 7.00 1.61 12.82
N SER A 69 7.88 2.61 12.73
CA SER A 69 7.65 3.84 11.95
C SER A 69 7.32 3.58 10.47
N SER A 70 7.75 2.44 9.93
CA SER A 70 7.41 1.98 8.58
C SER A 70 5.99 1.44 8.43
N GLY A 71 5.26 1.19 9.51
CA GLY A 71 3.94 0.58 9.52
C GLY A 71 3.90 -0.93 9.78
N VAL A 72 5.04 -1.62 9.87
CA VAL A 72 5.09 -3.02 10.30
C VAL A 72 4.70 -3.12 11.76
N TYR A 73 3.71 -3.95 12.08
CA TYR A 73 3.37 -4.28 13.46
C TYR A 73 4.19 -5.51 13.89
N TYR A 74 4.84 -5.46 15.04
CA TYR A 74 5.72 -6.55 15.46
C TYR A 74 5.68 -6.80 16.97
N GLN A 75 6.02 -8.03 17.35
CA GLN A 75 6.25 -8.45 18.73
C GLN A 75 7.55 -9.25 18.77
N ILE A 76 8.52 -8.78 19.56
CA ILE A 76 9.75 -9.54 19.82
C ILE A 76 9.45 -10.55 20.93
N MET A 77 9.51 -11.84 20.58
CA MET A 77 9.32 -12.94 21.54
C MET A 77 10.62 -13.25 22.27
N ASN A 78 11.74 -13.14 21.56
CA ASN A 78 13.09 -13.25 22.07
C ASN A 78 13.98 -12.28 21.29
N PRO A 79 14.68 -11.34 21.93
CA PRO A 79 15.55 -10.41 21.20
C PRO A 79 16.78 -11.09 20.58
N GLY A 80 17.18 -12.26 21.10
CA GLY A 80 18.44 -12.89 20.74
C GLY A 80 19.65 -12.27 21.44
N SER A 81 20.85 -12.70 21.03
CA SER A 81 22.12 -12.14 21.51
C SER A 81 23.21 -12.34 20.46
N GLY A 82 23.98 -11.29 20.17
CA GLY A 82 25.04 -11.33 19.16
C GLY A 82 24.81 -10.31 18.04
N PRO A 83 25.27 -10.57 16.81
CA PRO A 83 25.15 -9.61 15.74
C PRO A 83 23.68 -9.38 15.32
N THR A 84 23.36 -8.10 15.06
CA THR A 84 22.10 -7.69 14.40
C THR A 84 22.37 -7.68 12.90
N PRO A 85 21.52 -8.30 12.08
CA PRO A 85 21.72 -8.30 10.64
C PRO A 85 21.47 -6.92 10.04
N THR A 86 22.17 -6.64 8.95
CA THR A 86 21.95 -5.50 8.06
C THR A 86 21.32 -5.97 6.75
N VAL A 87 20.92 -5.05 5.88
CA VAL A 87 20.38 -5.39 4.55
C VAL A 87 21.35 -6.22 3.69
N ASN A 88 22.66 -6.08 3.92
CA ASN A 88 23.69 -6.81 3.19
C ASN A 88 24.08 -8.16 3.83
N SER A 89 23.60 -8.44 5.03
CA SER A 89 23.93 -9.67 5.73
C SER A 89 23.26 -10.88 5.08
N GLN A 90 23.99 -12.00 5.03
CA GLN A 90 23.37 -13.31 4.86
C GLN A 90 22.87 -13.79 6.21
N VAL A 91 21.68 -14.36 6.24
CA VAL A 91 21.05 -14.88 7.45
C VAL A 91 20.54 -16.29 7.23
N SER A 92 20.56 -17.07 8.31
CA SER A 92 19.93 -18.38 8.37
C SER A 92 18.69 -18.26 9.25
N VAL A 93 17.51 -18.58 8.74
CA VAL A 93 16.25 -18.41 9.46
C VAL A 93 15.36 -19.63 9.35
N LYS A 94 14.49 -19.80 10.35
CA LYS A 94 13.28 -20.60 10.26
C LYS A 94 12.08 -19.67 10.31
N TYR A 95 11.03 -19.96 9.55
CA TYR A 95 9.86 -19.10 9.54
C TYR A 95 8.58 -19.84 9.15
N THR A 96 7.46 -19.21 9.48
CA THR A 96 6.13 -19.52 8.93
C THR A 96 5.50 -18.23 8.44
N GLY A 97 5.12 -18.20 7.16
CA GLY A 97 4.40 -17.11 6.52
C GLY A 97 2.93 -17.49 6.31
N LYS A 98 2.02 -16.61 6.77
CA LYS A 98 0.57 -16.76 6.64
C LYS A 98 -0.07 -15.50 6.08
N ARG A 99 -1.16 -15.66 5.36
CA ARG A 99 -2.11 -14.56 5.14
C ARG A 99 -2.93 -14.32 6.41
N ILE A 100 -3.52 -13.15 6.57
CA ILE A 100 -4.34 -12.85 7.75
C ILE A 100 -5.64 -13.68 7.84
N ASP A 101 -5.99 -14.44 6.79
CA ASP A 101 -7.06 -15.46 6.83
C ASP A 101 -6.61 -16.77 7.48
N GLY A 102 -5.34 -16.86 7.91
CA GLY A 102 -4.73 -18.03 8.53
C GLY A 102 -4.08 -19.01 7.55
N THR A 103 -4.24 -18.82 6.24
CA THR A 103 -3.66 -19.71 5.23
C THR A 103 -2.14 -19.59 5.19
N ILE A 104 -1.41 -20.67 5.42
CA ILE A 104 0.03 -20.75 5.26
C ILE A 104 0.34 -20.74 3.75
N PHE A 105 1.20 -19.82 3.32
CA PHE A 105 1.66 -19.76 1.93
C PHE A 105 3.11 -20.22 1.79
N ASP A 106 3.90 -20.17 2.88
CA ASP A 106 5.27 -20.64 2.90
C ASP A 106 5.70 -20.96 4.32
N SER A 107 6.57 -21.98 4.50
CA SER A 107 7.01 -22.40 5.83
C SER A 107 8.30 -23.20 5.76
N GLN A 108 9.26 -22.84 6.62
CA GLN A 108 10.54 -23.53 6.81
C GLN A 108 10.83 -23.61 8.32
N THR A 109 10.29 -24.63 8.98
CA THR A 109 10.35 -24.75 10.45
C THR A 109 11.34 -25.78 10.93
N THR A 110 11.74 -26.75 10.09
CA THR A 110 12.69 -27.82 10.47
C THR A 110 14.12 -27.46 10.11
N THR A 111 14.39 -27.23 8.82
CA THR A 111 15.72 -26.88 8.32
C THR A 111 15.79 -25.39 8.05
N PRO A 112 16.76 -24.66 8.65
CA PRO A 112 16.91 -23.24 8.34
C PRO A 112 17.27 -23.01 6.89
N VAL A 113 16.77 -21.93 6.30
CA VAL A 113 17.13 -21.49 4.95
C VAL A 113 18.00 -20.24 5.02
N THR A 114 18.92 -20.12 4.07
CA THR A 114 19.87 -19.01 4.01
C THR A 114 19.54 -18.10 2.85
N PHE A 115 19.49 -16.80 3.09
CA PHE A 115 19.33 -15.77 2.06
C PHE A 115 19.94 -14.43 2.51
N THR A 116 20.15 -13.53 1.56
CA THR A 116 20.53 -12.15 1.87
C THR A 116 19.31 -11.35 2.30
N VAL A 117 19.39 -10.62 3.41
CA VAL A 117 18.27 -9.82 3.96
C VAL A 117 17.67 -8.90 2.89
N GLY A 118 18.51 -8.17 2.15
CA GLY A 118 18.09 -7.26 1.09
C GLY A 118 17.35 -7.90 -0.10
N GLY A 119 17.42 -9.22 -0.25
CA GLY A 119 16.67 -9.99 -1.25
C GLY A 119 15.23 -10.32 -0.86
N THR A 120 14.78 -9.92 0.33
CA THR A 120 13.43 -10.21 0.85
C THR A 120 12.50 -9.00 0.72
N ILE A 121 11.21 -9.19 1.02
CA ILE A 121 10.25 -8.09 1.02
C ILE A 121 10.61 -7.03 2.08
N PRO A 122 10.31 -5.74 1.84
CA PRO A 122 10.73 -4.65 2.74
C PRO A 122 10.32 -4.85 4.21
N GLY A 123 9.10 -5.32 4.46
CA GLY A 123 8.63 -5.56 5.82
C GLY A 123 9.41 -6.66 6.55
N PHE A 124 9.87 -7.68 5.84
CA PHE A 124 10.69 -8.76 6.41
C PHE A 124 12.12 -8.27 6.74
N GLN A 125 12.71 -7.44 5.87
CA GLN A 125 13.99 -6.76 6.13
C GLN A 125 13.94 -5.94 7.42
N ILE A 126 12.89 -5.15 7.59
CA ILE A 126 12.68 -4.31 8.78
C ILE A 126 12.64 -5.20 10.04
N GLY A 127 11.85 -6.26 10.01
CA GLY A 127 11.69 -7.13 11.17
C GLY A 127 12.97 -7.87 11.58
N LEU A 128 13.75 -8.36 10.61
CA LEU A 128 15.02 -9.03 10.92
C LEU A 128 16.04 -8.09 11.55
N GLN A 129 16.04 -6.81 11.22
CA GLN A 129 16.94 -5.80 11.79
C GLN A 129 16.54 -5.38 13.22
N LEU A 130 15.38 -5.83 13.73
CA LEU A 130 14.93 -5.57 15.09
C LEU A 130 15.38 -6.64 16.11
N ILE A 131 15.95 -7.76 15.64
CA ILE A 131 16.40 -8.87 16.46
C ILE A 131 17.85 -9.22 16.18
N GLN A 132 18.45 -9.98 17.08
CA GLN A 132 19.80 -10.49 16.98
C GLN A 132 19.80 -12.01 16.72
N LYS A 133 20.96 -12.61 16.45
CA LYS A 133 21.12 -14.07 16.37
C LYS A 133 20.45 -14.78 17.55
N GLY A 134 19.67 -15.81 17.28
CA GLY A 134 18.84 -16.54 18.24
C GLY A 134 17.52 -15.84 18.59
N GLY A 135 17.25 -14.70 17.96
CA GLY A 135 16.01 -13.93 18.18
C GLY A 135 14.79 -14.56 17.51
N VAL A 136 13.63 -14.30 18.10
CA VAL A 136 12.32 -14.71 17.57
C VAL A 136 11.39 -13.51 17.54
N ILE A 137 10.78 -13.28 16.40
CA ILE A 137 9.88 -12.15 16.16
C ILE A 137 8.60 -12.60 15.43
N LYS A 138 7.47 -12.02 15.80
CA LYS A 138 6.23 -12.05 15.04
C LYS A 138 6.02 -10.71 14.35
N MET A 139 5.63 -10.74 13.08
CA MET A 139 5.44 -9.54 12.27
C MET A 139 4.12 -9.61 11.52
N ILE A 140 3.39 -8.50 11.47
CA ILE A 140 2.26 -8.31 10.57
C ILE A 140 2.66 -7.18 9.61
N ILE A 141 2.79 -7.53 8.34
CA ILE A 141 3.38 -6.69 7.31
C ILE A 141 2.26 -6.14 6.42
N PRO A 142 2.10 -4.81 6.31
CA PRO A 142 1.18 -4.20 5.36
C PRO A 142 1.49 -4.65 3.93
N SER A 143 0.47 -4.74 3.08
CA SER A 143 0.62 -5.23 1.71
C SER A 143 1.62 -4.45 0.87
N SER A 144 1.71 -3.13 1.05
CA SER A 144 2.67 -2.26 0.37
C SER A 144 4.13 -2.50 0.76
N LEU A 145 4.40 -3.13 1.91
CA LEU A 145 5.73 -3.57 2.36
C LEU A 145 5.97 -5.07 2.10
N ALA A 146 5.03 -5.73 1.41
CA ALA A 146 5.09 -7.12 1.01
C ALA A 146 5.12 -7.22 -0.53
N TYR A 147 4.05 -7.70 -1.16
CA TYR A 147 3.96 -7.90 -2.61
C TYR A 147 3.05 -6.88 -3.31
N GLY A 148 2.62 -5.83 -2.60
CA GLY A 148 1.84 -4.73 -3.15
C GLY A 148 0.52 -5.15 -3.80
N CYS A 149 0.04 -4.32 -4.70
CA CYS A 149 -1.18 -4.59 -5.46
C CYS A 149 -1.02 -5.70 -6.50
N SER A 150 0.21 -6.04 -6.91
CA SER A 150 0.47 -7.11 -7.90
C SER A 150 0.34 -8.50 -7.31
N GLY A 151 0.62 -8.68 -6.01
CA GLY A 151 0.71 -9.98 -5.39
C GLY A 151 1.91 -10.81 -5.87
N GLN A 152 1.99 -12.07 -5.46
CA GLN A 152 3.06 -13.00 -5.87
C GLN A 152 2.58 -14.45 -5.78
N GLY A 153 2.60 -15.18 -6.88
CA GLY A 153 2.19 -16.58 -6.93
C GLY A 153 0.76 -16.78 -6.39
N THR A 154 0.61 -17.49 -5.27
CA THR A 154 -0.68 -17.73 -4.61
C THR A 154 -1.12 -16.58 -3.68
N ILE A 155 -0.30 -15.55 -3.52
CA ILE A 155 -0.60 -14.37 -2.69
C ILE A 155 -1.25 -13.32 -3.59
N ALA A 156 -2.53 -13.05 -3.35
CA ALA A 156 -3.26 -12.03 -4.08
C ALA A 156 -2.69 -10.63 -3.79
N GLY A 157 -2.93 -9.69 -4.71
CA GLY A 157 -2.56 -8.29 -4.50
C GLY A 157 -3.24 -7.69 -3.27
N ASN A 158 -2.58 -6.73 -2.65
CA ASN A 158 -3.06 -6.04 -1.46
C ASN A 158 -3.35 -6.98 -0.26
N THR A 159 -2.54 -8.04 -0.11
CA THR A 159 -2.65 -9.02 0.98
C THR A 159 -1.69 -8.65 2.11
N ILE A 160 -2.24 -8.48 3.32
CA ILE A 160 -1.46 -8.34 4.56
C ILE A 160 -0.89 -9.70 4.92
N LEU A 161 0.39 -9.74 5.32
CA LEU A 161 1.08 -10.97 5.66
C LEU A 161 1.46 -11.01 7.13
N PHE A 162 1.37 -12.20 7.71
CA PHE A 162 1.92 -12.51 9.04
C PHE A 162 3.13 -13.42 8.89
N PHE A 163 4.17 -13.14 9.65
CA PHE A 163 5.33 -14.01 9.77
C PHE A 163 5.69 -14.24 11.24
N GLU A 164 6.05 -15.46 11.56
CA GLU A 164 6.79 -15.83 12.73
C GLU A 164 8.18 -16.30 12.29
N VAL A 165 9.24 -15.68 12.80
CA VAL A 165 10.61 -15.88 12.33
C VAL A 165 11.54 -16.10 13.49
N GLU A 166 12.38 -17.15 13.40
CA GLU A 166 13.54 -17.39 14.22
C GLU A 166 14.79 -17.07 13.41
N LEU A 167 15.59 -16.11 13.87
CA LEU A 167 16.90 -15.78 13.30
C LEU A 167 17.97 -16.72 13.89
N VAL A 168 18.24 -17.81 13.19
CA VAL A 168 19.15 -18.86 13.66
C VAL A 168 20.60 -18.39 13.66
N ASP A 169 21.03 -17.72 12.57
CA ASP A 169 22.40 -17.20 12.45
C ASP A 169 22.48 -15.95 11.57
N VAL A 170 23.52 -15.16 11.78
CA VAL A 170 23.96 -14.05 10.93
C VAL A 170 25.36 -14.41 10.41
N LEU A 171 25.49 -14.56 9.09
CA LEU A 171 26.67 -15.10 8.40
C LEU A 171 27.56 -13.98 7.84
#